data_bed1d5b308149d14d0b10d7daeb782b9
#
_entry.id   bed1d5b308149d14d0b10d7daeb782b9
#
_cell.length_a   1.000
_cell.length_b   1.000
_cell.length_c   1.000
_cell.angle_alpha   90.00
_cell.angle_beta   90.00
_cell.angle_gamma   90.00
#
_symmetry.space_group_name_H-M   'P 1'
#
loop_
_entity.id
_entity.type
_entity.pdbx_description
1 polymer ?
#
loop_
_entity_poly.entity_id
_entity_poly.type
_entity_poly.pdbx_seq_one_letter_code
_entity_poly.pdbx_strand_id
1 'polypeptide(L)'
;LVATIKGRANSILIAERVALNFLSHISGIATKTNQFVKLVGKKCKVCCTRKTIPNYRVIQKYAVKLGGGTNHRFNLSDEFLIKDNHIANSNIRQLVLLAIKNKKGKKITVEVDNIKQLKKIMGLKFNRVLFDNMSIKNLKAGVKLAKKYYETEASGNINLKTVKSVAATGVNRISVGSITHSAPAIDFKLEIN
;
A
#
# COMPACT_ATOMS: atom_id res chain seq x y z
N LEU A 1 -2.08 -27.26 -14.16
CA LEU A 1 -3.48 -27.31 -13.70
C LEU A 1 -3.64 -26.50 -12.42
N VAL A 2 -4.55 -25.53 -12.42
CA VAL A 2 -4.80 -24.64 -11.28
C VAL A 2 -6.08 -25.05 -10.55
N ALA A 3 -7.12 -25.39 -11.30
CA ALA A 3 -8.42 -25.82 -10.78
C ALA A 3 -9.11 -26.75 -11.76
N THR A 4 -10.06 -27.55 -11.27
CA THR A 4 -10.98 -28.37 -12.07
C THR A 4 -12.40 -27.93 -11.74
N ILE A 5 -13.24 -27.76 -12.76
CA ILE A 5 -14.64 -27.36 -12.62
C ILE A 5 -15.51 -28.48 -13.17
N LYS A 6 -16.54 -28.89 -12.44
CA LYS A 6 -17.54 -29.87 -12.88
C LYS A 6 -18.91 -29.20 -12.89
N GLY A 7 -19.63 -29.35 -13.99
CA GLY A 7 -20.98 -28.77 -14.14
C GLY A 7 -21.52 -28.93 -15.54
N ARG A 8 -22.69 -28.32 -15.81
CA ARG A 8 -23.29 -28.29 -17.15
C ARG A 8 -22.39 -27.49 -18.09
N ALA A 9 -22.05 -28.03 -19.26
CA ALA A 9 -21.18 -27.40 -20.25
C ALA A 9 -21.62 -25.96 -20.59
N ASN A 10 -22.92 -25.76 -20.88
CA ASN A 10 -23.46 -24.43 -21.19
C ASN A 10 -23.21 -23.41 -20.05
N SER A 11 -23.40 -23.81 -18.78
CA SER A 11 -23.17 -22.93 -17.64
C SER A 11 -21.71 -22.55 -17.49
N ILE A 12 -20.81 -23.53 -17.71
CA ILE A 12 -19.35 -23.30 -17.67
C ILE A 12 -18.95 -22.32 -18.77
N LEU A 13 -19.39 -22.56 -20.02
CA LEU A 13 -19.06 -21.69 -21.17
C LEU A 13 -19.59 -20.26 -21.01
N ILE A 14 -20.81 -20.08 -20.47
CA ILE A 14 -21.37 -18.75 -20.20
C ILE A 14 -20.54 -17.98 -19.15
N ALA A 15 -20.07 -18.66 -18.11
CA ALA A 15 -19.35 -18.03 -16.99
C ALA A 15 -17.84 -17.89 -17.26
N GLU A 16 -17.29 -18.66 -18.21
CA GLU A 16 -15.85 -18.80 -18.46
C GLU A 16 -15.12 -17.47 -18.51
N ARG A 17 -15.51 -16.59 -19.41
CA ARG A 17 -14.77 -15.35 -19.66
C ARG A 17 -14.71 -14.44 -18.43
N VAL A 18 -15.82 -14.32 -17.74
CA VAL A 18 -15.89 -13.51 -16.50
C VAL A 18 -15.02 -14.12 -15.40
N ALA A 19 -15.12 -15.43 -15.20
CA ALA A 19 -14.31 -16.14 -14.21
C ALA A 19 -12.81 -16.02 -14.48
N LEU A 20 -12.39 -16.23 -15.75
CA LEU A 20 -10.98 -16.10 -16.15
C LEU A 20 -10.47 -14.67 -16.00
N ASN A 21 -11.28 -13.65 -16.34
CA ASN A 21 -10.88 -12.25 -16.17
C ASN A 21 -10.61 -11.91 -14.68
N PHE A 22 -11.48 -12.36 -13.77
CA PHE A 22 -11.25 -12.19 -12.34
C PHE A 22 -10.01 -12.94 -11.86
N LEU A 23 -9.90 -14.22 -12.22
CA LEU A 23 -8.76 -15.06 -11.82
C LEU A 23 -7.44 -14.45 -12.30
N SER A 24 -7.37 -14.04 -13.56
CA SER A 24 -6.18 -13.43 -14.18
C SER A 24 -5.76 -12.15 -13.48
N HIS A 25 -6.70 -11.24 -13.23
CA HIS A 25 -6.42 -9.96 -12.60
C HIS A 25 -5.98 -10.12 -11.14
N ILE A 26 -6.72 -10.91 -10.36
CA ILE A 26 -6.46 -11.12 -8.93
C ILE A 26 -5.14 -11.85 -8.72
N SER A 27 -4.87 -12.89 -9.52
CA SER A 27 -3.59 -13.62 -9.48
C SER A 27 -2.42 -12.72 -9.84
N GLY A 28 -2.59 -11.80 -10.79
CA GLY A 28 -1.58 -10.81 -11.14
C GLY A 28 -1.22 -9.91 -9.97
N ILE A 29 -2.21 -9.41 -9.23
CA ILE A 29 -2.00 -8.60 -8.03
C ILE A 29 -1.28 -9.39 -6.94
N ALA A 30 -1.71 -10.61 -6.66
CA ALA A 30 -1.09 -11.47 -5.66
C ALA A 30 0.37 -11.77 -6.02
N THR A 31 0.62 -12.13 -7.27
CA THR A 31 1.96 -12.44 -7.81
C THR A 31 2.88 -11.21 -7.71
N LYS A 32 2.43 -10.06 -8.19
CA LYS A 32 3.21 -8.81 -8.10
C LYS A 32 3.49 -8.42 -6.65
N THR A 33 2.50 -8.54 -5.77
CA THR A 33 2.68 -8.28 -4.34
C THR A 33 3.76 -9.20 -3.76
N ASN A 34 3.70 -10.49 -4.07
CA ASN A 34 4.67 -11.49 -3.58
C ASN A 34 6.09 -11.20 -4.06
N GLN A 35 6.28 -10.71 -5.29
CA GLN A 35 7.58 -10.26 -5.79
C GLN A 35 8.17 -9.16 -4.90
N PHE A 36 7.39 -8.14 -4.54
CA PHE A 36 7.83 -7.10 -3.61
C PHE A 36 8.13 -7.65 -2.23
N VAL A 37 7.26 -8.49 -1.68
CA VAL A 37 7.43 -9.10 -0.34
C VAL A 37 8.71 -9.91 -0.26
N LYS A 38 9.00 -10.75 -1.26
CA LYS A 38 10.24 -11.53 -1.34
C LYS A 38 11.49 -10.63 -1.35
N LEU A 39 11.43 -9.47 -2.04
CA LEU A 39 12.57 -8.56 -2.14
C LEU A 39 12.86 -7.80 -0.83
N VAL A 40 11.87 -7.49 -0.02
CA VAL A 40 12.06 -6.73 1.23
C VAL A 40 12.26 -7.64 2.45
N GLY A 41 11.87 -8.91 2.37
CA GLY A 41 11.96 -9.87 3.46
C GLY A 41 11.08 -9.53 4.66
N LYS A 42 11.39 -10.10 5.84
CA LYS A 42 10.56 -9.95 7.05
C LYS A 42 10.71 -8.60 7.79
N LYS A 43 11.70 -7.80 7.44
CA LYS A 43 12.02 -6.54 8.16
C LYS A 43 11.13 -5.36 7.80
N CYS A 44 10.44 -5.42 6.68
CA CYS A 44 9.62 -4.33 6.15
C CYS A 44 8.31 -4.88 5.58
N LYS A 45 7.19 -4.18 5.81
CA LYS A 45 5.87 -4.57 5.29
C LYS A 45 5.61 -3.89 3.94
N VAL A 46 5.28 -4.66 2.92
CA VAL A 46 4.78 -4.13 1.64
C VAL A 46 3.30 -3.85 1.77
N CYS A 47 2.89 -2.63 1.47
CA CYS A 47 1.50 -2.19 1.61
C CYS A 47 0.89 -1.78 0.27
N CYS A 48 -0.39 -2.08 0.07
CA CYS A 48 -1.16 -1.44 -0.99
C CYS A 48 -1.52 0.00 -0.63
N THR A 49 -2.21 0.68 -1.52
CA THR A 49 -2.76 2.03 -1.31
C THR A 49 -4.27 2.04 -1.54
N ARG A 50 -4.88 3.23 -1.63
CA ARG A 50 -6.26 3.41 -2.12
C ARG A 50 -6.34 3.62 -3.65
N LYS A 51 -5.22 3.54 -4.36
CA LYS A 51 -5.18 3.57 -5.84
C LYS A 51 -5.61 2.21 -6.37
N THR A 52 -6.91 1.97 -6.41
CA THR A 52 -7.57 0.73 -6.83
C THR A 52 -8.51 1.01 -7.98
N ILE A 53 -8.83 0.00 -8.78
CA ILE A 53 -9.89 0.10 -9.78
C ILE A 53 -11.22 0.37 -9.04
N PRO A 54 -12.06 1.31 -9.53
CA PRO A 54 -13.38 1.56 -8.96
C PRO A 54 -14.17 0.25 -8.78
N ASN A 55 -14.87 0.12 -7.67
CA ASN A 55 -15.65 -1.06 -7.25
C ASN A 55 -14.86 -2.35 -6.99
N TYR A 56 -13.56 -2.45 -7.35
CA TYR A 56 -12.74 -3.65 -7.18
C TYR A 56 -11.86 -3.65 -5.93
N ARG A 57 -11.90 -2.60 -5.10
CA ARG A 57 -11.00 -2.44 -3.94
C ARG A 57 -11.02 -3.62 -2.98
N VAL A 58 -12.20 -4.20 -2.70
CA VAL A 58 -12.34 -5.36 -1.79
C VAL A 58 -11.49 -6.52 -2.29
N ILE A 59 -11.71 -6.91 -3.55
CA ILE A 59 -11.06 -8.06 -4.17
C ILE A 59 -9.56 -7.80 -4.38
N GLN A 60 -9.18 -6.58 -4.81
CA GLN A 60 -7.77 -6.24 -5.00
C GLN A 60 -7.00 -6.26 -3.68
N LYS A 61 -7.59 -5.74 -2.58
CA LYS A 61 -6.95 -5.80 -1.25
C LYS A 61 -6.90 -7.22 -0.68
N TYR A 62 -7.85 -8.08 -1.01
CA TYR A 62 -7.79 -9.51 -0.72
C TYR A 62 -6.59 -10.15 -1.44
N ALA A 63 -6.43 -9.90 -2.74
CA ALA A 63 -5.29 -10.39 -3.51
C ALA A 63 -3.93 -9.93 -2.96
N VAL A 64 -3.84 -8.69 -2.48
CA VAL A 64 -2.63 -8.18 -1.81
C VAL A 64 -2.28 -9.01 -0.57
N LYS A 65 -3.28 -9.39 0.24
CA LYS A 65 -3.05 -10.28 1.40
C LYS A 65 -2.58 -11.66 0.98
N LEU A 66 -3.19 -12.25 -0.04
CA LEU A 66 -2.75 -13.54 -0.58
C LEU A 66 -1.30 -13.51 -1.08
N GLY A 67 -0.85 -12.39 -1.64
CA GLY A 67 0.54 -12.17 -2.03
C GLY A 67 1.51 -11.92 -0.86
N GLY A 68 1.03 -11.96 0.40
CA GLY A 68 1.83 -11.70 1.60
C GLY A 68 1.98 -10.22 1.95
N GLY A 69 1.29 -9.34 1.24
CA GLY A 69 1.29 -7.91 1.52
C GLY A 69 0.36 -7.50 2.67
N THR A 70 0.41 -6.25 3.04
CA THR A 70 -0.42 -5.64 4.08
C THR A 70 -1.35 -4.59 3.46
N ASN A 71 -2.57 -4.51 3.94
CA ASN A 71 -3.49 -3.47 3.50
C ASN A 71 -3.24 -2.16 4.24
N HIS A 72 -3.23 -1.07 3.50
CA HIS A 72 -3.43 0.29 4.02
C HIS A 72 -4.92 0.52 4.26
N ARG A 73 -5.32 1.66 4.88
CA ARG A 73 -6.72 2.00 5.13
C ARG A 73 -7.61 1.70 3.92
N PHE A 74 -8.79 1.19 4.17
CA PHE A 74 -9.74 0.82 3.13
C PHE A 74 -10.48 2.04 2.59
N ASN A 75 -10.89 2.92 3.50
CA ASN A 75 -11.63 4.15 3.20
C ASN A 75 -11.09 5.34 4.02
N LEU A 76 -11.75 6.50 3.91
CA LEU A 76 -11.36 7.71 4.64
C LEU A 76 -11.70 7.66 6.13
N SER A 77 -12.64 6.79 6.52
CA SER A 77 -13.08 6.67 7.91
C SER A 77 -12.17 5.82 8.78
N ASP A 78 -11.28 4.98 8.20
CA ASP A 78 -10.47 4.03 8.96
C ASP A 78 -9.32 4.70 9.70
N GLU A 79 -8.68 5.70 9.09
CA GLU A 79 -7.46 6.33 9.56
C GLU A 79 -7.34 7.75 9.02
N PHE A 80 -6.93 8.67 9.86
CA PHE A 80 -6.56 10.02 9.41
C PHE A 80 -5.25 9.94 8.62
N LEU A 81 -5.22 10.55 7.44
CA LEU A 81 -4.01 10.73 6.64
C LEU A 81 -3.93 12.19 6.22
N ILE A 82 -3.02 12.92 6.86
CA ILE A 82 -2.70 14.30 6.52
C ILE A 82 -1.71 14.27 5.37
N LYS A 83 -2.04 14.91 4.27
CA LYS A 83 -1.30 14.95 3.01
C LYS A 83 -0.86 16.35 2.63
N ASP A 84 0.01 16.45 1.63
CA ASP A 84 0.47 17.67 0.97
C ASP A 84 -0.67 18.67 0.68
N ASN A 85 -1.74 18.21 0.04
CA ASN A 85 -2.91 19.04 -0.29
C ASN A 85 -3.61 19.65 0.94
N HIS A 86 -3.55 18.98 2.09
CA HIS A 86 -4.08 19.56 3.33
C HIS A 86 -3.15 20.63 3.89
N ILE A 87 -1.85 20.50 3.63
CA ILE A 87 -0.80 21.38 4.15
C ILE A 87 -0.63 22.64 3.29
N ALA A 88 -1.01 22.59 2.01
CA ALA A 88 -0.77 23.65 1.03
C ALA A 88 -1.18 25.05 1.54
N ASN A 89 -2.31 25.15 2.26
CA ASN A 89 -2.84 26.40 2.81
C ASN A 89 -2.89 26.40 4.36
N SER A 90 -2.10 25.55 5.02
CA SER A 90 -2.20 25.35 6.48
C SER A 90 -0.87 24.97 7.11
N ASN A 91 -0.72 25.22 8.39
CA ASN A 91 0.42 24.79 9.16
C ASN A 91 0.30 23.30 9.51
N ILE A 92 1.28 22.48 9.08
CA ILE A 92 1.29 21.03 9.32
C ILE A 92 1.13 20.68 10.81
N ARG A 93 1.78 21.43 11.73
CA ARG A 93 1.69 21.21 13.16
C ARG A 93 0.28 21.45 13.70
N GLN A 94 -0.40 22.48 13.25
CA GLN A 94 -1.78 22.79 13.62
C GLN A 94 -2.74 21.70 13.12
N LEU A 95 -2.58 21.22 11.89
CA LEU A 95 -3.39 20.14 11.34
C LEU A 95 -3.22 18.82 12.13
N VAL A 96 -1.99 18.49 12.53
CA VAL A 96 -1.72 17.31 13.35
C VAL A 96 -2.37 17.45 14.74
N LEU A 97 -2.29 18.62 15.38
CA LEU A 97 -2.96 18.87 16.67
C LEU A 97 -4.48 18.75 16.56
N LEU A 98 -5.06 19.29 15.49
CA LEU A 98 -6.49 19.18 15.21
C LEU A 98 -6.90 17.70 15.00
N ALA A 99 -6.12 16.93 14.24
CA ALA A 99 -6.35 15.51 14.05
C ALA A 99 -6.25 14.73 15.37
N ILE A 100 -5.28 15.05 16.23
CA ILE A 100 -5.13 14.44 17.56
C ILE A 100 -6.37 14.70 18.42
N LYS A 101 -6.89 15.93 18.42
CA LYS A 101 -8.11 16.32 19.17
C LYS A 101 -9.34 15.52 18.67
N ASN A 102 -9.44 15.24 17.39
CA ASN A 102 -10.62 14.66 16.76
C ASN A 102 -10.51 13.17 16.41
N LYS A 103 -9.41 12.49 16.73
CA LYS A 103 -9.12 11.12 16.23
C LYS A 103 -10.10 10.03 16.70
N LYS A 104 -10.81 10.22 17.81
CA LYS A 104 -11.79 9.24 18.35
C LYS A 104 -11.27 7.79 18.30
N GLY A 105 -10.05 7.54 18.79
CA GLY A 105 -9.39 6.23 18.77
C GLY A 105 -8.74 5.82 17.43
N LYS A 106 -8.97 6.53 16.34
CA LYS A 106 -8.39 6.21 15.03
C LYS A 106 -6.90 6.55 14.97
N LYS A 107 -6.18 5.84 14.10
CA LYS A 107 -4.76 6.12 13.81
C LYS A 107 -4.64 7.42 13.01
N ILE A 108 -3.50 8.07 13.19
CA ILE A 108 -3.11 9.26 12.42
C ILE A 108 -1.79 8.96 11.72
N THR A 109 -1.79 9.07 10.40
CA THR A 109 -0.59 9.08 9.56
C THR A 109 -0.37 10.49 9.03
N VAL A 110 0.86 10.97 9.07
CA VAL A 110 1.24 12.29 8.57
C VAL A 110 2.25 12.11 7.44
N GLU A 111 1.90 12.59 6.26
CA GLU A 111 2.76 12.60 5.09
C GLU A 111 3.70 13.81 5.15
N VAL A 112 4.98 13.60 4.85
CA VAL A 112 6.01 14.63 4.82
C VAL A 112 6.91 14.43 3.59
N ASP A 113 7.23 15.52 2.89
CA ASP A 113 8.05 15.53 1.69
C ASP A 113 9.53 15.81 1.99
N ASN A 114 9.82 16.31 3.20
CA ASN A 114 11.19 16.68 3.59
C ASN A 114 11.39 16.66 5.12
N ILE A 115 12.67 16.71 5.49
CA ILE A 115 13.09 16.70 6.91
C ILE A 115 12.63 17.95 7.68
N LYS A 116 12.44 19.09 7.02
CA LYS A 116 11.97 20.33 7.69
C LYS A 116 10.53 20.13 8.18
N GLN A 117 9.65 19.55 7.35
CA GLN A 117 8.27 19.21 7.75
C GLN A 117 8.27 18.18 8.89
N LEU A 118 9.09 17.12 8.79
CA LEU A 118 9.23 16.14 9.87
C LEU A 118 9.56 16.79 11.21
N LYS A 119 10.57 17.66 11.25
CA LYS A 119 11.00 18.36 12.49
C LYS A 119 9.88 19.18 13.13
N LYS A 120 8.98 19.78 12.34
CA LYS A 120 7.84 20.58 12.84
C LYS A 120 6.80 19.74 13.61
N ILE A 121 6.70 18.45 13.33
CA ILE A 121 5.71 17.54 13.93
C ILE A 121 6.31 16.59 14.98
N MET A 122 7.62 16.58 15.13
CA MET A 122 8.29 15.78 16.17
C MET A 122 7.77 16.14 17.56
N GLY A 123 7.61 15.13 18.41
CA GLY A 123 7.07 15.27 19.76
C GLY A 123 5.55 15.31 19.87
N LEU A 124 4.79 15.37 18.75
CA LEU A 124 3.33 15.24 18.76
C LEU A 124 2.91 13.76 18.85
N LYS A 125 1.79 13.46 19.52
CA LYS A 125 1.31 12.09 19.76
C LYS A 125 0.44 11.56 18.60
N PHE A 126 1.07 11.10 17.50
CA PHE A 126 0.41 10.42 16.39
C PHE A 126 1.10 9.10 16.08
N ASN A 127 0.59 8.31 15.10
CA ASN A 127 0.98 6.90 14.95
C ASN A 127 2.09 6.68 13.94
N ARG A 128 2.04 7.35 12.76
CA ARG A 128 2.91 7.05 11.63
C ARG A 128 3.35 8.29 10.88
N VAL A 129 4.61 8.32 10.47
CA VAL A 129 5.14 9.24 9.47
C VAL A 129 5.25 8.52 8.14
N LEU A 130 4.68 9.10 7.10
CA LEU A 130 4.82 8.66 5.72
C LEU A 130 5.75 9.63 4.99
N PHE A 131 6.86 9.11 4.49
CA PHE A 131 7.84 9.84 3.69
C PHE A 131 7.46 9.69 2.23
N ASP A 132 7.05 10.77 1.57
CA ASP A 132 6.64 10.73 0.17
C ASP A 132 7.76 11.22 -0.75
N ASN A 133 8.05 10.45 -1.78
CA ASN A 133 9.02 10.75 -2.83
C ASN A 133 10.41 11.22 -2.35
N MET A 134 10.88 10.79 -1.18
CA MET A 134 12.19 11.16 -0.66
C MET A 134 13.32 10.35 -1.32
N SER A 135 14.46 10.99 -1.54
CA SER A 135 15.71 10.30 -1.89
C SER A 135 16.12 9.32 -0.78
N ILE A 136 16.84 8.25 -1.12
CA ILE A 136 17.34 7.25 -0.14
C ILE A 136 18.12 7.91 0.99
N LYS A 137 18.94 8.93 0.69
CA LYS A 137 19.71 9.71 1.70
C LYS A 137 18.77 10.39 2.69
N ASN A 138 17.76 11.11 2.21
CA ASN A 138 16.81 11.84 3.04
C ASN A 138 15.87 10.86 3.79
N LEU A 139 15.42 9.79 3.14
CA LEU A 139 14.61 8.76 3.77
C LEU A 139 15.34 8.12 4.95
N LYS A 140 16.62 7.72 4.78
CA LYS A 140 17.45 7.16 5.86
C LYS A 140 17.61 8.14 7.02
N ALA A 141 17.83 9.42 6.75
CA ALA A 141 17.90 10.46 7.78
C ALA A 141 16.56 10.64 8.50
N GLY A 142 15.43 10.69 7.75
CA GLY A 142 14.08 10.78 8.31
C GLY A 142 13.73 9.59 9.19
N VAL A 143 14.01 8.38 8.73
CA VAL A 143 13.80 7.14 9.50
C VAL A 143 14.60 7.17 10.81
N LYS A 144 15.89 7.57 10.77
CA LYS A 144 16.73 7.70 11.98
C LYS A 144 16.13 8.63 13.01
N LEU A 145 15.55 9.75 12.59
CA LEU A 145 14.88 10.72 13.46
C LEU A 145 13.54 10.21 14.01
N ALA A 146 12.72 9.60 13.16
CA ALA A 146 11.32 9.29 13.47
C ALA A 146 11.11 7.94 14.16
N LYS A 147 11.96 6.94 13.90
CA LYS A 147 11.74 5.52 14.24
C LYS A 147 11.54 5.24 15.74
N LYS A 148 12.09 6.08 16.63
CA LYS A 148 11.90 5.92 18.09
C LYS A 148 10.51 6.33 18.56
N TYR A 149 9.78 7.13 17.78
CA TYR A 149 8.53 7.77 18.17
C TYR A 149 7.35 7.32 17.34
N TYR A 150 7.58 6.95 16.07
CA TYR A 150 6.54 6.68 15.07
C TYR A 150 6.84 5.42 14.28
N GLU A 151 5.79 4.73 13.82
CA GLU A 151 5.92 3.80 12.70
C GLU A 151 6.31 4.61 11.45
N THR A 152 7.27 4.12 10.67
CA THR A 152 7.78 4.82 9.49
C THR A 152 7.32 4.13 8.22
N GLU A 153 6.86 4.89 7.25
CA GLU A 153 6.38 4.40 5.96
C GLU A 153 7.04 5.18 4.83
N ALA A 154 7.48 4.50 3.77
CA ALA A 154 7.95 5.13 2.53
C ALA A 154 6.91 4.96 1.44
N SER A 155 6.71 6.01 0.64
CA SER A 155 5.80 6.07 -0.51
C SER A 155 6.44 6.84 -1.66
N GLY A 156 5.86 6.71 -2.85
CA GLY A 156 6.26 7.46 -4.05
C GLY A 156 7.23 6.70 -4.96
N ASN A 157 6.78 6.42 -6.20
CA ASN A 157 7.58 5.87 -7.32
C ASN A 157 8.41 4.60 -7.02
N ILE A 158 7.98 3.80 -6.03
CA ILE A 158 8.69 2.58 -5.62
C ILE A 158 8.34 1.43 -6.58
N ASN A 159 9.36 0.76 -7.09
CA ASN A 159 9.26 -0.36 -8.01
C ASN A 159 10.18 -1.52 -7.60
N LEU A 160 10.15 -2.64 -8.33
CA LEU A 160 10.95 -3.84 -8.00
C LEU A 160 12.47 -3.57 -7.99
N LYS A 161 12.97 -2.60 -8.78
CA LYS A 161 14.40 -2.26 -8.82
C LYS A 161 14.81 -1.43 -7.60
N THR A 162 13.91 -0.60 -7.06
CA THR A 162 14.23 0.36 -5.99
C THR A 162 13.82 -0.12 -4.59
N VAL A 163 12.88 -1.07 -4.49
CA VAL A 163 12.29 -1.48 -3.20
C VAL A 163 13.31 -2.01 -2.18
N LYS A 164 14.36 -2.71 -2.63
CA LYS A 164 15.43 -3.21 -1.74
C LYS A 164 16.20 -2.08 -1.06
N SER A 165 16.58 -1.04 -1.82
CA SER A 165 17.30 0.12 -1.27
C SER A 165 16.39 0.94 -0.33
N VAL A 166 15.10 1.05 -0.64
CA VAL A 166 14.12 1.67 0.27
C VAL A 166 14.01 0.88 1.57
N ALA A 167 13.85 -0.45 1.51
CA ALA A 167 13.77 -1.31 2.70
C ALA A 167 15.06 -1.24 3.55
N ALA A 168 16.24 -1.13 2.91
CA ALA A 168 17.53 -1.00 3.57
C ALA A 168 17.68 0.30 4.39
N THR A 169 16.81 1.30 4.21
CA THR A 169 16.78 2.50 5.08
C THR A 169 16.28 2.22 6.48
N GLY A 170 15.69 1.04 6.71
CA GLY A 170 15.11 0.62 7.99
C GLY A 170 13.70 1.13 8.23
N VAL A 171 12.99 1.57 7.19
CA VAL A 171 11.57 1.92 7.23
C VAL A 171 10.73 0.68 7.58
N ASN A 172 9.63 0.88 8.34
CA ASN A 172 8.78 -0.24 8.79
C ASN A 172 7.83 -0.72 7.68
N ARG A 173 7.41 0.18 6.79
CA ARG A 173 6.41 -0.08 5.74
C ARG A 173 6.81 0.60 4.44
N ILE A 174 6.41 -0.01 3.33
CA ILE A 174 6.58 0.54 1.99
C ILE A 174 5.24 0.46 1.27
N SER A 175 4.67 1.61 0.92
CA SER A 175 3.43 1.68 0.15
C SER A 175 3.71 1.73 -1.34
N VAL A 176 3.13 0.78 -2.08
CA VAL A 176 3.32 0.62 -3.52
C VAL A 176 1.96 0.63 -4.21
N GLY A 177 1.62 1.73 -4.90
CA GLY A 177 0.36 1.85 -5.62
C GLY A 177 0.26 0.89 -6.81
N SER A 178 1.37 0.66 -7.50
CA SER A 178 1.39 -0.16 -8.72
C SER A 178 1.02 -1.63 -8.52
N ILE A 179 1.01 -2.15 -7.29
CA ILE A 179 0.53 -3.51 -7.01
C ILE A 179 -0.97 -3.67 -7.20
N THR A 180 -1.74 -2.58 -7.15
CA THR A 180 -3.19 -2.62 -7.37
C THR A 180 -3.63 -1.99 -8.68
N HIS A 181 -3.07 -0.84 -9.08
CA HIS A 181 -3.51 -0.15 -10.29
C HIS A 181 -2.77 -0.55 -11.57
N SER A 182 -1.65 -1.28 -11.48
CA SER A 182 -0.80 -1.63 -12.64
C SER A 182 -0.20 -3.04 -12.51
N ALA A 183 -0.88 -3.97 -11.86
CA ALA A 183 -0.46 -5.37 -11.89
C ALA A 183 -0.79 -5.97 -13.25
N PRO A 184 0.15 -6.66 -13.91
CA PRO A 184 -0.15 -7.41 -15.12
C PRO A 184 -1.06 -8.59 -14.76
N ALA A 185 -2.04 -8.88 -15.61
CA ALA A 185 -2.86 -10.08 -15.49
C ALA A 185 -2.02 -11.34 -15.78
N ILE A 186 -2.36 -12.45 -15.12
CA ILE A 186 -1.81 -13.76 -15.46
C ILE A 186 -2.71 -14.38 -16.52
N ASP A 187 -2.15 -14.92 -17.56
CA ASP A 187 -2.93 -15.59 -18.61
C ASP A 187 -3.38 -16.98 -18.14
N PHE A 188 -4.69 -17.19 -18.10
CA PHE A 188 -5.34 -18.46 -17.81
C PHE A 188 -6.26 -18.84 -18.94
N LYS A 189 -6.33 -20.12 -19.26
CA LYS A 189 -7.27 -20.72 -20.21
C LYS A 189 -8.11 -21.81 -19.55
N LEU A 190 -9.31 -22.01 -20.05
CA LEU A 190 -10.14 -23.17 -19.76
C LEU A 190 -9.96 -24.22 -20.86
N GLU A 191 -9.81 -25.47 -20.49
CA GLU A 191 -9.84 -26.61 -21.39
C GLU A 191 -10.97 -27.53 -20.93
N ILE A 192 -11.82 -27.96 -21.88
CA ILE A 192 -12.91 -28.90 -21.62
C ILE A 192 -12.43 -30.27 -22.11
N ASN A 193 -12.48 -31.25 -21.23
CA ASN A 193 -12.12 -32.65 -21.51
C ASN A 193 -13.37 -33.52 -21.43
#